data_32253cd6e6324d17f167957be21649d0
#
_entry.id   32253cd6e6324d17f167957be21649d0
#
_cell.length_a   1.000
_cell.length_b   1.000
_cell.length_c   1.000
_cell.angle_alpha   90.00
_cell.angle_beta   90.00
_cell.angle_gamma   90.00
#
_symmetry.space_group_name_H-M   'P 1'
#
loop_
_entity.id
_entity.type
_entity.pdbx_description
1 polymer ?
#
loop_
_entity_poly.entity_id
_entity_poly.type
_entity_poly.pdbx_seq_one_letter_code
_entity_poly.pdbx_strand_id
1 'polypeptide(L)'
;MKLPLIPFDLELAKLAVAAGSGKIVTRGEEEVIITKWNDSINPIYPLVGHVGKRKVIRSWTTEGKYFSDGRTDFLDLFIKELC
;
A
#
# COMPACT_ATOMS: atom_id res chain seq x y z
N MET A 1 22.25 -6.67 -2.50
CA MET A 1 21.20 -7.69 -2.50
C MET A 1 19.84 -7.02 -2.27
N LYS A 2 18.86 -7.38 -3.09
CA LYS A 2 17.53 -6.80 -2.98
C LYS A 2 16.69 -7.58 -1.97
N LEU A 3 16.08 -6.88 -1.01
CA LEU A 3 15.20 -7.50 -0.05
C LEU A 3 13.88 -7.89 -0.69
N PRO A 4 13.27 -9.02 -0.31
CA PRO A 4 11.97 -9.39 -0.84
C PRO A 4 10.89 -8.43 -0.35
N LEU A 5 9.83 -8.30 -1.14
CA LEU A 5 8.67 -7.53 -0.71
C LEU A 5 7.88 -8.33 0.34
N ILE A 6 7.43 -7.63 1.36
CA ILE A 6 6.61 -8.23 2.42
C ILE A 6 5.14 -8.06 2.03
N PRO A 7 4.33 -9.12 2.13
CA PRO A 7 2.90 -8.99 1.88
C PRO A 7 2.29 -7.91 2.77
N PHE A 8 1.34 -7.16 2.21
CA PHE A 8 0.76 -6.03 2.93
C PHE A 8 0.04 -6.48 4.20
N ASP A 9 0.33 -5.80 5.30
CA ASP A 9 -0.37 -5.93 6.56
C ASP A 9 -0.60 -4.52 7.08
N LEU A 10 -1.85 -4.18 7.39
CA LEU A 10 -2.23 -2.81 7.71
C LEU A 10 -1.46 -2.27 8.91
N GLU A 11 -1.41 -3.03 10.00
CA GLU A 11 -0.73 -2.57 11.21
C GLU A 11 0.79 -2.46 11.00
N LEU A 12 1.37 -3.45 10.35
CA LEU A 12 2.80 -3.43 10.05
C LEU A 12 3.16 -2.27 9.12
N ALA A 13 2.31 -2.00 8.12
CA ALA A 13 2.53 -0.89 7.21
C ALA A 13 2.51 0.45 7.94
N LYS A 14 1.54 0.65 8.83
CA LYS A 14 1.46 1.87 9.63
C LYS A 14 2.71 2.06 10.48
N LEU A 15 3.15 1.00 11.14
CA LEU A 15 4.35 1.05 11.99
C LEU A 15 5.60 1.33 11.18
N ALA A 16 5.77 0.65 10.04
CA ALA A 16 6.95 0.81 9.19
C ALA A 16 7.06 2.23 8.65
N VAL A 17 5.96 2.79 8.18
CA VAL A 17 5.93 4.15 7.65
C VAL A 17 6.19 5.17 8.77
N ALA A 18 5.56 5.01 9.93
CA ALA A 18 5.73 5.91 11.05
C ALA A 18 7.16 5.91 11.60
N ALA A 19 7.79 4.72 11.61
CA ALA A 19 9.17 4.59 12.10
C ALA A 19 10.21 4.93 11.04
N GLY A 20 9.81 5.09 9.78
CA GLY A 20 10.76 5.31 8.69
C GLY A 20 11.57 4.08 8.31
N SER A 21 11.15 2.89 8.76
CA SER A 21 11.87 1.64 8.51
C SER A 21 11.38 0.90 7.27
N GLY A 22 10.32 1.37 6.64
CA GLY A 22 9.79 0.76 5.43
C GLY A 22 8.92 1.74 4.67
N LYS A 23 8.54 1.34 3.48
CA LYS A 23 7.60 2.12 2.67
C LYS A 23 6.64 1.17 1.96
N ILE A 24 5.53 1.74 1.51
CA ILE A 24 4.52 0.98 0.79
C ILE A 24 4.80 1.10 -0.70
N VAL A 25 4.75 -0.03 -1.40
CA VAL A 25 4.98 -0.07 -2.84
C VAL A 25 3.92 -0.95 -3.50
N THR A 26 3.74 -0.79 -4.80
CA THR A 26 2.92 -1.71 -5.59
C THR A 26 3.71 -2.98 -5.89
N ARG A 27 3.05 -3.97 -6.48
CA ARG A 27 3.73 -5.19 -6.95
C ARG A 27 4.87 -4.85 -7.92
N GLY A 28 4.73 -3.78 -8.69
CA GLY A 28 5.79 -3.31 -9.59
C GLY A 28 6.82 -2.42 -8.90
N GLU A 29 6.76 -2.32 -7.57
CA GLU A 29 7.68 -1.53 -6.75
C GLU A 29 7.61 -0.02 -6.99
N GLU A 30 6.48 0.47 -7.46
CA GLU A 30 6.24 1.91 -7.48
C GLU A 30 5.87 2.37 -6.07
N GLU A 31 6.46 3.48 -5.63
CA GLU A 31 6.20 4.01 -4.31
C GLU A 31 4.76 4.51 -4.17
N VAL A 32 4.14 4.19 -3.04
CA VAL A 32 2.77 4.60 -2.72
C VAL A 32 2.79 5.43 -1.45
N ILE A 33 2.18 6.61 -1.49
CA ILE A 33 2.01 7.47 -0.32
C ILE A 33 0.54 7.36 0.10
N ILE A 34 0.29 6.77 1.26
CA ILE A 34 -1.07 6.65 1.78
C ILE A 34 -1.47 7.98 2.43
N THR A 35 -2.53 8.59 1.93
CA THR A 35 -3.04 9.85 2.45
C THR A 35 -4.19 9.64 3.42
N LYS A 36 -4.93 8.53 3.30
CA LYS A 36 -5.99 8.15 4.24
C LYS A 36 -5.89 6.67 4.53
N TRP A 37 -5.84 6.32 5.80
CA TRP A 37 -5.75 4.93 6.23
C TRP A 37 -7.12 4.29 6.48
N ASN A 38 -8.15 5.12 6.68
CA ASN A 38 -9.50 4.65 6.95
C ASN A 38 -10.49 5.70 6.46
N ASP A 39 -10.76 5.67 5.15
CA ASP A 39 -11.72 6.59 4.55
C ASP A 39 -13.14 6.11 4.85
N SER A 40 -13.83 6.83 5.73
CA SER A 40 -15.18 6.47 6.15
C SER A 40 -16.23 6.57 5.04
N ILE A 41 -15.90 7.27 3.96
CA ILE A 41 -16.81 7.40 2.82
C ILE A 41 -16.81 6.14 1.97
N ASN A 42 -15.71 5.39 1.99
CA ASN A 42 -15.57 4.19 1.17
C ASN A 42 -15.18 3.00 2.03
N PRO A 43 -16.16 2.28 2.62
CA PRO A 43 -15.85 1.18 3.55
C PRO A 43 -15.20 -0.04 2.88
N ILE A 44 -15.34 -0.19 1.55
CA ILE A 44 -14.72 -1.31 0.83
C ILE A 44 -13.26 -1.00 0.49
N TYR A 45 -12.97 0.25 0.16
CA TYR A 45 -11.63 0.69 -0.22
C TYR A 45 -11.18 1.86 0.68
N PRO A 46 -10.98 1.61 1.99
CA PRO A 46 -10.69 2.69 2.94
C PRO A 46 -9.27 3.25 2.85
N LEU A 47 -8.33 2.53 2.23
CA LEU A 47 -6.99 3.03 2.05
C LEU A 47 -6.93 3.88 0.79
N VAL A 48 -6.55 5.14 0.93
CA VAL A 48 -6.44 6.06 -0.21
C VAL A 48 -5.03 6.63 -0.25
N GLY A 49 -4.45 6.67 -1.44
CA GLY A 49 -3.12 7.21 -1.61
C GLY A 49 -2.84 7.51 -3.06
N HIS A 50 -1.60 7.90 -3.33
CA HIS A 50 -1.18 8.12 -4.71
C HIS A 50 0.06 7.30 -5.04
N VAL A 51 0.14 6.90 -6.30
CA VAL A 51 1.12 5.94 -6.80
C VAL A 51 2.10 6.66 -7.73
N GLY A 52 3.39 6.44 -7.49
CA GLY A 52 4.44 6.87 -8.38
C GLY A 52 4.66 8.37 -8.45
N LYS A 53 5.49 8.77 -9.38
CA LYS A 53 5.86 10.18 -9.54
C LYS A 53 4.71 11.04 -10.07
N ARG A 54 3.77 10.43 -10.77
CA ARG A 54 2.61 11.14 -11.32
C ARG A 54 1.53 11.40 -10.28
N LYS A 55 1.66 10.79 -9.10
CA LYS A 55 0.71 10.95 -7.99
C LYS A 55 -0.72 10.60 -8.39
N VAL A 56 -0.87 9.49 -9.11
CA VAL A 56 -2.19 8.99 -9.52
C VAL A 56 -2.92 8.48 -8.28
N ILE A 57 -4.10 9.03 -7.99
CA ILE A 57 -4.87 8.65 -6.80
C ILE A 57 -5.54 7.30 -7.02
N ARG A 58 -5.35 6.39 -6.05
CA ARG A 58 -5.93 5.06 -6.06
C ARG A 58 -6.44 4.70 -4.67
N SER A 59 -7.29 3.69 -4.61
CA SER A 59 -7.84 3.18 -3.35
C SER A 59 -7.63 1.68 -3.26
N TRP A 60 -7.49 1.17 -2.02
CA TRP A 60 -7.26 -0.25 -1.77
C TRP A 60 -8.10 -0.72 -0.58
N THR A 61 -8.31 -2.04 -0.50
CA THR A 61 -8.95 -2.65 0.66
C THR A 61 -8.00 -2.58 1.87
N THR A 62 -8.53 -2.90 3.05
CA THR A 62 -7.70 -2.94 4.27
C THR A 62 -6.58 -3.99 4.19
N GLU A 63 -6.71 -4.95 3.29
CA GLU A 63 -5.69 -5.97 3.05
C GLU A 63 -4.67 -5.55 1.99
N GLY A 64 -4.77 -4.32 1.48
CA GLY A 64 -3.86 -3.82 0.46
C GLY A 64 -4.17 -4.34 -0.94
N LYS A 65 -5.35 -4.92 -1.15
CA LYS A 65 -5.75 -5.42 -2.46
C LYS A 65 -6.43 -4.34 -3.29
N TYR A 66 -6.11 -4.30 -4.55
CA TYR A 66 -6.73 -3.35 -5.47
C TYR A 66 -8.18 -3.75 -5.80
N PHE A 67 -8.46 -5.06 -5.83
CA PHE A 67 -9.82 -5.58 -6.05
C PHE A 67 -10.33 -6.26 -4.78
N SER A 68 -11.57 -5.93 -4.39
CA SER A 68 -12.18 -6.46 -3.17
C SER A 68 -12.53 -7.95 -3.26
N ASP A 69 -12.59 -8.51 -4.47
CA ASP A 69 -12.88 -9.94 -4.66
C ASP A 69 -11.66 -10.84 -4.49
N GLY A 70 -10.53 -10.28 -4.12
CA GLY A 70 -9.30 -11.04 -3.87
C GLY A 70 -8.46 -11.33 -5.10
N ARG A 71 -8.85 -10.82 -6.27
CA ARG A 71 -8.04 -11.01 -7.47
C ARG A 71 -6.68 -10.34 -7.31
N THR A 72 -5.66 -10.97 -7.89
CA THR A 72 -4.33 -10.38 -7.93
C THR A 72 -4.26 -9.29 -8.97
N ASP A 73 -3.65 -8.17 -8.63
CA ASP A 73 -3.45 -7.08 -9.56
C ASP A 73 -2.05 -6.48 -9.39
N PHE A 74 -1.58 -5.83 -10.43
CA PHE A 74 -0.27 -5.18 -10.43
C PHE A 74 -0.20 -4.05 -9.40
N LEU A 75 -1.33 -3.46 -9.05
CA LEU A 75 -1.42 -2.37 -8.08
C LEU A 75 -1.61 -2.84 -6.64
N ASP A 76 -1.63 -4.14 -6.38
CA ASP A 76 -1.68 -4.66 -5.01
C ASP A 76 -0.50 -4.12 -4.20
N LEU A 77 -0.76 -3.80 -2.93
CA LEU A 77 0.25 -3.19 -2.07
C LEU A 77 1.16 -4.22 -1.41
N PHE A 78 2.39 -3.80 -1.20
CA PHE A 78 3.40 -4.55 -0.46
C PHE A 78 4.18 -3.59 0.41
N ILE A 79 4.93 -4.13 1.35
CA ILE A 79 5.83 -3.35 2.21
C ILE A 79 7.25 -3.62 1.77
N LYS A 80 8.02 -2.55 1.55
CA LYS A 80 9.43 -2.66 1.21
C LYS A 80 10.26 -2.15 2.37
N GLU A 81 11.10 -3.01 2.95
CA GLU A 81 11.96 -2.60 4.04
C GLU A 81 13.08 -1.69 3.53
N LEU A 82 13.40 -0.69 4.34
CA LEU A 82 14.51 0.22 4.08
C LEU A 82 15.66 -0.16 5.00
N CYS A 83 16.80 -0.49 4.43
CA CYS A 83 17.97 -0.85 5.20
C CYS A 83 19.01 0.24 5.17
#